data_0d59e448d40fc5f9e8671fdf148b68e3
#
_entry.id   0d59e448d40fc5f9e8671fdf148b68e3
#
_cell.length_a   1.000
_cell.length_b   1.000
_cell.length_c   1.000
_cell.angle_alpha   90.00
_cell.angle_beta   90.00
_cell.angle_gamma   90.00
#
_symmetry.space_group_name_H-M   'P 1'
#
loop_
_entity.id
_entity.type
_entity.pdbx_description
1 polymer ?
#
loop_
_entity_poly.entity_id
_entity_poly.type
_entity_poly.pdbx_seq_one_letter_code
_entity_poly.pdbx_strand_id
1 'polypeptide(L)'
;MFTEEGPMGYQAACAAAIQNMHLAAHALGLSSLWFTLFDKKAMREILGIAPEKTPLALVCLGKPVSSPTPVPRKEVKEKTTYIR
;
A
#
# COMPACT_ATOMS: atom_id res chain seq x y z
N MET A 1 -6.62 12.45 6.09
CA MET A 1 -6.91 12.98 7.41
C MET A 1 -5.67 12.95 8.27
N PHE A 2 -5.31 14.09 8.81
CA PHE A 2 -4.20 14.17 9.74
C PHE A 2 -4.72 14.16 11.15
N THR A 3 -4.16 13.30 11.96
CA THR A 3 -4.28 13.45 13.37
C THR A 3 -2.92 13.86 13.86
N GLU A 4 -2.83 14.93 14.58
CA GLU A 4 -1.60 15.36 15.22
C GLU A 4 -1.19 14.40 16.33
N GLU A 5 -2.00 13.42 16.59
CA GLU A 5 -1.87 12.50 17.70
C GLU A 5 -0.93 11.35 17.42
N GLY A 6 -0.06 11.51 16.46
CA GLY A 6 0.98 10.55 16.23
C GLY A 6 0.91 9.91 14.86
N PRO A 7 1.95 9.15 14.53
CA PRO A 7 2.15 8.63 13.18
C PRO A 7 1.18 7.52 12.77
N MET A 8 0.50 6.88 13.73
CA MET A 8 -0.37 5.74 13.44
C MET A 8 -1.58 6.12 12.58
N GLY A 9 -2.18 7.26 12.86
CA GLY A 9 -3.39 7.68 12.14
C GLY A 9 -3.13 7.94 10.68
N TYR A 10 -2.06 8.65 10.35
CA TYR A 10 -1.81 8.97 8.98
C TYR A 10 -1.15 7.82 8.21
N GLN A 11 -0.43 6.95 8.89
CA GLN A 11 0.05 5.72 8.26
C GLN A 11 -1.11 4.84 7.83
N ALA A 12 -2.13 4.71 8.68
CA ALA A 12 -3.32 3.95 8.36
C ALA A 12 -4.09 4.57 7.19
N ALA A 13 -4.21 5.90 7.16
CA ALA A 13 -4.88 6.59 6.06
C ALA A 13 -4.15 6.39 4.74
N CYS A 14 -2.83 6.46 4.73
CA CYS A 14 -2.02 6.19 3.54
C CYS A 14 -2.16 4.74 3.08
N ALA A 15 -2.17 3.80 4.02
CA ALA A 15 -2.35 2.38 3.69
C ALA A 15 -3.70 2.14 3.03
N ALA A 16 -4.76 2.77 3.53
CA ALA A 16 -6.09 2.66 2.94
C ALA A 16 -6.11 3.24 1.53
N ALA A 17 -5.47 4.39 1.32
CA ALA A 17 -5.36 4.99 -0.01
C ALA A 17 -4.60 4.07 -0.98
N ILE A 18 -3.52 3.46 -0.54
CA ILE A 18 -2.73 2.54 -1.36
C ILE A 18 -3.56 1.32 -1.75
N GLN A 19 -4.33 0.78 -0.82
CA GLN A 19 -5.18 -0.37 -1.13
C GLN A 19 -6.22 -0.01 -2.20
N ASN A 20 -6.80 1.18 -2.13
CA ASN A 20 -7.71 1.66 -3.16
C ASN A 20 -7.00 1.80 -4.51
N MET A 21 -5.75 2.25 -4.51
CA MET A 21 -4.93 2.33 -5.73
C MET A 21 -4.70 0.95 -6.33
N HIS A 22 -4.42 -0.06 -5.50
CA HIS A 22 -4.27 -1.44 -5.98
C HIS A 22 -5.54 -1.96 -6.65
N LEU A 23 -6.68 -1.72 -6.03
CA LEU A 23 -7.98 -2.16 -6.57
C LEU A 23 -8.29 -1.44 -7.89
N ALA A 24 -8.04 -0.14 -7.95
CA ALA A 24 -8.24 0.63 -9.18
C ALA A 24 -7.29 0.17 -10.29
N ALA A 25 -6.03 -0.08 -9.96
CA ALA A 25 -5.05 -0.58 -10.92
C ALA A 25 -5.49 -1.92 -11.49
N HIS A 26 -5.94 -2.84 -10.65
CA HIS A 26 -6.43 -4.14 -11.08
C HIS A 26 -7.63 -4.00 -12.02
N ALA A 27 -8.56 -3.11 -11.69
CA ALA A 27 -9.73 -2.85 -12.52
C ALA A 27 -9.35 -2.30 -13.91
N LEU A 28 -8.22 -1.60 -14.00
CA LEU A 28 -7.71 -1.06 -15.26
C LEU A 28 -6.78 -2.02 -16.00
N GLY A 29 -6.62 -3.24 -15.51
CA GLY A 29 -5.73 -4.23 -16.12
C GLY A 29 -4.25 -4.01 -15.85
N LEU A 30 -3.92 -3.24 -14.83
CA LEU A 30 -2.55 -2.98 -14.42
C LEU A 30 -2.16 -3.83 -13.22
N SER A 31 -0.86 -4.07 -13.09
CA SER A 31 -0.30 -4.66 -11.88
C SER A 31 0.26 -3.57 -11.00
N SER A 32 0.24 -3.79 -9.71
CA SER A 32 0.79 -2.86 -8.75
C SER A 32 1.55 -3.59 -7.65
N LEU A 33 2.54 -2.91 -7.09
CA LEU A 33 3.35 -3.42 -6.00
C LEU A 33 3.51 -2.32 -4.97
N TRP A 34 3.29 -2.68 -3.71
CA TRP A 34 3.49 -1.78 -2.58
C TRP A 34 4.67 -2.29 -1.78
N PHE A 35 5.65 -1.42 -1.52
CA PHE A 35 6.71 -1.77 -0.60
C PHE A 35 7.16 -0.55 0.21
N THR A 36 7.71 -0.84 1.39
CA THR A 36 8.11 0.17 2.36
C THR A 36 9.59 0.11 2.70
N LEU A 37 10.29 -0.93 2.27
CA LEU A 37 11.72 -1.11 2.55
C LEU A 37 12.55 -0.37 1.52
N PHE A 38 12.81 0.91 1.80
CA PHE A 38 13.65 1.74 0.94
C PHE A 38 14.32 2.83 1.80
N ASP A 39 15.38 3.40 1.26
CA ASP A 39 16.06 4.51 1.91
C ASP A 39 15.26 5.79 1.70
N LYS A 40 14.62 6.27 2.76
CA LYS A 40 13.77 7.45 2.70
C LYS A 40 14.53 8.72 2.35
N LYS A 41 15.77 8.82 2.82
CA LYS A 41 16.61 9.99 2.53
C LYS A 41 16.98 10.05 1.06
N ALA A 42 17.42 8.93 0.51
CA ALA A 42 17.74 8.84 -0.91
C ALA A 42 16.52 9.11 -1.77
N MET A 43 15.36 8.60 -1.35
CA MET A 43 14.12 8.79 -2.07
C MET A 43 13.71 10.26 -2.10
N ARG A 44 13.89 10.99 -0.99
CA ARG A 44 13.63 12.42 -0.96
C ARG A 44 14.50 13.18 -1.95
N GLU A 45 15.79 12.82 -2.03
CA GLU A 45 16.73 13.47 -2.93
C GLU A 45 16.39 13.19 -4.39
N ILE A 46 16.08 11.95 -4.71
CA ILE A 46 15.78 11.52 -6.07
C ILE A 46 14.48 12.16 -6.59
N LEU A 47 13.46 12.20 -5.76
CA LEU A 47 12.12 12.67 -6.14
C LEU A 47 11.88 14.15 -5.83
N GLY A 48 12.83 14.82 -5.20
CA GLY A 48 12.67 16.23 -4.85
C GLY A 48 11.61 16.48 -3.78
N ILE A 49 11.47 15.54 -2.85
CA ILE A 49 10.49 15.65 -1.76
C ILE A 49 11.04 16.59 -0.69
N ALA A 50 10.20 17.51 -0.20
CA ALA A 50 10.59 18.44 0.84
C ALA A 50 11.03 17.71 2.12
N PRO A 51 12.06 18.24 2.83
CA PRO A 51 12.60 17.55 4.01
C PRO A 51 11.60 17.31 5.14
N GLU A 52 10.57 18.15 5.26
CA GLU A 52 9.54 18.00 6.28
C GLU A 52 8.53 16.90 5.97
N LYS A 53 8.55 16.38 4.74
CA LYS A 53 7.65 15.30 4.34
C LYS A 53 8.37 13.97 4.41
N THR A 54 7.67 12.93 4.87
CA THR A 54 8.22 11.59 4.99
C THR A 54 7.57 10.67 3.97
N PRO A 55 8.35 10.10 3.03
CA PRO A 55 7.80 9.08 2.15
C PRO A 55 7.53 7.80 2.95
N LEU A 56 6.29 7.33 2.93
CA LEU A 56 5.88 6.14 3.68
C LEU A 56 6.03 4.87 2.88
N ALA A 57 5.75 4.94 1.60
CA ALA A 57 5.70 3.76 0.77
C ALA A 57 5.91 4.13 -0.69
N LEU A 58 6.28 3.14 -1.48
CA LEU A 58 6.33 3.25 -2.93
C LEU A 58 5.27 2.32 -3.51
N VAL A 59 4.56 2.83 -4.50
CA VAL A 59 3.61 2.02 -5.26
C VAL A 59 4.07 2.05 -6.70
N CYS A 60 4.45 0.89 -7.22
CA CYS A 60 4.85 0.75 -8.60
C CYS A 60 3.67 0.23 -9.41
N LEU A 61 3.39 0.88 -10.53
CA LEU A 61 2.31 0.49 -11.44
C LEU A 61 2.88 0.11 -12.79
N GLY A 62 2.32 -0.91 -13.41
CA GLY A 62 2.78 -1.34 -14.72
C GLY A 62 1.86 -2.37 -15.33
N LYS A 63 2.10 -2.68 -16.60
CA LYS A 63 1.38 -3.77 -17.26
C LYS A 63 1.96 -5.10 -16.84
N PRO A 64 1.13 -6.09 -16.47
CA PRO A 64 1.64 -7.40 -16.10
C PRO A 64 2.22 -8.14 -17.30
N VAL A 65 3.35 -8.81 -17.08
CA VAL A 65 3.98 -9.67 -18.10
C VAL A 65 3.30 -11.04 -18.12
N SER A 66 2.84 -11.47 -16.95
CA SER A 66 2.16 -12.76 -16.80
C SER A 66 1.22 -12.69 -15.61
N SER A 67 0.21 -13.56 -15.59
CA SER A 67 -0.68 -13.65 -14.44
C SER A 67 -0.02 -14.46 -13.34
N PRO A 68 -0.04 -13.97 -12.09
CA PRO A 68 0.50 -14.75 -10.99
C PRO A 68 -0.36 -15.97 -10.69
N THR A 69 0.28 -17.01 -10.16
CA THR A 69 -0.44 -18.21 -9.71
C THR A 69 -1.21 -17.86 -8.44
N PRO A 70 -2.52 -18.14 -8.39
CA PRO A 70 -3.29 -17.87 -7.17
C PRO A 70 -2.76 -18.64 -5.98
N VAL A 71 -2.67 -17.95 -4.84
CA VAL A 71 -2.28 -18.57 -3.58
C VAL A 71 -3.55 -19.03 -2.88
N PRO A 72 -3.59 -20.30 -2.38
CA PRO A 72 -4.76 -20.76 -1.65
C PRO A 72 -5.08 -19.90 -0.45
N ARG A 73 -6.35 -19.69 -0.20
CA ARG A 73 -6.84 -18.91 0.94
C ARG A 73 -7.72 -19.78 1.82
N LYS A 74 -7.64 -19.59 3.12
CA LYS A 74 -8.54 -20.26 4.04
C LYS A 74 -9.93 -19.67 3.90
N GLU A 75 -10.94 -20.49 4.11
CA GLU A 75 -12.30 -20.02 4.06
C GLU A 75 -12.58 -19.01 5.19
N VAL A 76 -13.46 -18.08 4.92
CA VAL A 76 -13.80 -17.01 5.87
C VAL A 76 -14.28 -17.59 7.19
N LYS A 77 -15.09 -18.65 7.17
CA LYS A 77 -15.63 -19.24 8.39
C LYS A 77 -14.56 -19.88 9.27
N GLU A 78 -13.43 -20.32 8.71
CA GLU A 78 -12.31 -20.83 9.50
C GLU A 78 -11.59 -19.74 10.27
N LYS A 79 -11.66 -18.50 9.78
CA LYS A 79 -10.97 -17.35 10.36
C LYS A 79 -11.91 -16.39 11.08
N THR A 80 -13.20 -16.70 11.12
CA THR A 80 -14.20 -15.83 11.70
C THR A 80 -14.66 -16.36 13.04
N THR A 81 -14.63 -15.51 14.05
CA THR A 81 -15.18 -15.79 15.37
C THR A 81 -16.29 -14.80 15.66
N TYR A 82 -17.45 -15.29 16.04
CA TYR A 82 -18.60 -14.45 16.38
C TYR A 82 -18.67 -14.28 17.88
N ILE A 83 -18.73 -13.04 18.32
CA ILE A 83 -18.90 -12.70 19.73
C ILE A 83 -20.36 -12.36 19.94
N ARG A 84 -21.04 -13.13 20.81
CA ARG A 84 -22.47 -12.95 21.08
C ARG A 84 -22.70 -12.62 22.54
#